data_6ddfdea79dcdaf5acb43d234ca7a93a6
#
_entry.id   6ddfdea79dcdaf5acb43d234ca7a93a6
#
_cell.length_a   1.000
_cell.length_b   1.000
_cell.length_c   1.000
_cell.angle_alpha   90.00
_cell.angle_beta   90.00
_cell.angle_gamma   90.00
#
_symmetry.space_group_name_H-M   'P 1'
#
loop_
_entity.id
_entity.type
_entity.pdbx_description
1 polymer ?
#
loop_
_entity_poly.entity_id
_entity_poly.type
_entity_poly.pdbx_seq_one_letter_code
_entity_poly.pdbx_strand_id
1 'polypeptide(L)'
;MFTHKSVFLRNFCKLLKNLQSLMSFPHLSFAHIFALKKQDMSDFSFIPPTSVVTLPGANASAAFTSKTSEVFKEEHNIAPIIINDKMKYIPWGGDNQMPYNIIDLIESDETMSTCQMFNAEVCYGNGLVYDTELATTQVQAQVDDFMLDNDLASYFLGVCQDFKHFGFCVSVIILNEDASRIVRIVRKQACYVRFAPADKSGVIPYILYANWRNTVSPEDIERIELLNPQSPFTDLQNRGKKIKKFAVVSRIPTPDNTYYPIPYYAALFKGKWFNIKQLIGIAKEAKLRNSAPIKYHIEIANSFCNNIFKVEGITDRVKQQERVNQEKDNIINFLTGMENSGKVLFSTFYVSPNGEEQHDVVINKIETDKEGGDWATDIVEAINMMCFTMRVHSNLVGSVPGKSQTNNSGSDKRKLYTIAQALQKPYHDLLFSVHRLIIRFNKWTAVKPDCPFIQLTTLDENKDAKQVSFNKSKDNGNADK
;
A
#
# COMPACT_ATOMS: atom_id res chain seq x y z
N MET A 1 26.39 -35.70 -13.97
CA MET A 1 25.18 -34.94 -13.64
C MET A 1 23.88 -35.76 -13.81
N PHE A 2 23.95 -37.08 -13.85
CA PHE A 2 22.79 -37.96 -14.08
C PHE A 2 22.42 -38.86 -12.89
N THR A 3 23.14 -38.80 -11.80
CA THR A 3 22.95 -39.70 -10.65
C THR A 3 22.02 -39.22 -9.55
N HIS A 4 21.77 -37.92 -9.47
CA HIS A 4 20.88 -37.35 -8.41
C HIS A 4 19.36 -37.39 -8.75
N LYS A 5 18.99 -37.46 -10.02
CA LYS A 5 17.57 -37.57 -10.42
C LYS A 5 16.98 -38.97 -10.14
N SER A 6 17.78 -40.02 -10.17
CA SER A 6 17.29 -41.38 -9.96
C SER A 6 16.97 -41.70 -8.48
N VAL A 7 17.68 -41.06 -7.55
CA VAL A 7 17.49 -41.26 -6.11
C VAL A 7 16.22 -40.54 -5.64
N PHE A 8 15.98 -39.35 -6.16
CA PHE A 8 14.74 -38.55 -5.85
C PHE A 8 13.48 -39.27 -6.32
N LEU A 9 13.50 -39.85 -7.52
CA LEU A 9 12.37 -40.60 -8.07
C LEU A 9 12.12 -41.92 -7.30
N ARG A 10 13.14 -42.59 -6.83
CA ARG A 10 12.99 -43.83 -6.00
C ARG A 10 12.40 -43.52 -4.62
N ASN A 11 12.80 -42.45 -3.99
CA ASN A 11 12.26 -42.04 -2.69
C ASN A 11 10.83 -41.52 -2.80
N PHE A 12 10.49 -40.84 -3.88
CA PHE A 12 9.12 -40.35 -4.16
C PHE A 12 8.15 -41.53 -4.47
N CYS A 13 8.60 -42.54 -5.21
CA CYS A 13 7.83 -43.77 -5.43
C CYS A 13 7.62 -44.59 -4.15
N LYS A 14 8.58 -44.60 -3.22
CA LYS A 14 8.42 -45.24 -1.93
C LYS A 14 7.41 -44.53 -1.03
N LEU A 15 7.38 -43.19 -1.06
CA LEU A 15 6.40 -42.39 -0.32
C LEU A 15 4.98 -42.59 -0.84
N LEU A 16 4.82 -42.67 -2.16
CA LEU A 16 3.51 -42.95 -2.81
C LEU A 16 2.98 -44.37 -2.53
N LYS A 17 3.88 -45.37 -2.43
CA LYS A 17 3.45 -46.75 -2.06
C LYS A 17 2.99 -46.84 -0.60
N ASN A 18 3.61 -46.09 0.30
CA ASN A 18 3.19 -46.01 1.71
C ASN A 18 1.87 -45.22 1.91
N LEU A 19 1.54 -44.27 1.03
CA LEU A 19 0.27 -43.56 1.05
C LEU A 19 -0.88 -44.41 0.47
N GLN A 20 -0.59 -45.33 -0.46
CA GLN A 20 -1.60 -46.28 -0.99
C GLN A 20 -2.03 -47.36 0.01
N SER A 21 -1.19 -47.68 1.00
CA SER A 21 -1.55 -48.66 2.05
C SER A 21 -2.44 -48.05 3.15
N LEU A 22 -2.63 -46.74 3.16
CA LEU A 22 -3.45 -45.99 4.15
C LEU A 22 -4.83 -45.59 3.62
N MET A 23 -5.08 -45.71 2.31
CA MET A 23 -6.38 -45.42 1.72
C MET A 23 -6.93 -46.67 1.02
N SER A 24 -7.88 -47.32 1.66
CA SER A 24 -8.71 -48.43 1.09
C SER A 24 -9.72 -47.88 0.10
N PHE A 25 -9.27 -47.52 -1.12
CA PHE A 25 -10.16 -47.33 -2.29
C PHE A 25 -9.71 -48.22 -3.43
N PRO A 26 -10.60 -49.09 -3.96
CA PRO A 26 -10.28 -49.92 -5.10
C PRO A 26 -10.43 -49.14 -6.41
N HIS A 27 -9.44 -49.34 -7.31
CA HIS A 27 -9.46 -49.02 -8.74
C HIS A 27 -9.41 -47.56 -9.21
N LEU A 28 -8.20 -46.99 -9.13
CA LEU A 28 -7.77 -46.02 -10.12
C LEU A 28 -6.37 -46.41 -10.63
N SER A 29 -6.30 -46.84 -11.90
CA SER A 29 -5.05 -47.27 -12.50
C SER A 29 -4.11 -46.06 -12.75
N PHE A 30 -2.79 -46.29 -12.61
CA PHE A 30 -1.73 -45.29 -12.80
C PHE A 30 -1.78 -44.60 -14.17
N ALA A 31 -2.43 -45.19 -15.17
CA ALA A 31 -2.62 -44.59 -16.48
C ALA A 31 -3.57 -43.38 -16.48
N HIS A 32 -4.54 -43.33 -15.57
CA HIS A 32 -5.49 -42.22 -15.47
C HIS A 32 -4.87 -41.00 -14.79
N ILE A 33 -3.91 -41.20 -13.89
CA ILE A 33 -3.21 -40.08 -13.24
C ILE A 33 -2.20 -39.39 -14.19
N PHE A 34 -1.64 -40.15 -15.12
CA PHE A 34 -0.73 -39.60 -16.15
C PHE A 34 -1.48 -39.06 -17.37
N ALA A 35 -2.69 -39.51 -17.65
CA ALA A 35 -3.52 -38.93 -18.71
C ALA A 35 -4.10 -37.58 -18.32
N LEU A 36 -4.36 -37.35 -17.01
CA LEU A 36 -4.75 -36.03 -16.50
C LEU A 36 -3.59 -35.02 -16.46
N LYS A 37 -2.35 -35.48 -16.67
CA LYS A 37 -1.15 -34.60 -16.68
C LYS A 37 -0.74 -34.13 -18.07
N LYS A 38 -1.46 -34.54 -19.12
CA LYS A 38 -1.16 -34.15 -20.52
C LYS A 38 -2.26 -33.32 -21.18
N GLN A 39 -3.31 -33.03 -20.45
CA GLN A 39 -4.30 -32.06 -20.88
C GLN A 39 -3.93 -30.71 -20.36
N ASP A 40 -3.38 -29.92 -21.25
CA ASP A 40 -3.17 -28.47 -21.27
C ASP A 40 -3.14 -27.73 -19.92
N MET A 41 -1.92 -27.55 -19.41
CA MET A 41 -1.62 -26.50 -18.43
C MET A 41 -1.62 -25.09 -19.06
N SER A 42 -2.08 -24.95 -20.30
CA SER A 42 -2.21 -23.65 -20.98
C SER A 42 -3.53 -22.94 -20.72
N ASP A 43 -4.55 -23.63 -20.16
CA ASP A 43 -5.89 -23.07 -19.94
C ASP A 43 -6.33 -22.98 -18.48
N PHE A 44 -5.39 -22.93 -17.52
CA PHE A 44 -5.70 -22.34 -16.24
C PHE A 44 -5.72 -20.81 -16.38
N SER A 45 -6.71 -20.29 -17.08
CA SER A 45 -7.18 -18.94 -16.81
C SER A 45 -7.65 -18.93 -15.36
N PHE A 46 -6.82 -18.40 -14.49
CA PHE A 46 -7.20 -18.13 -13.10
C PHE A 46 -8.34 -17.10 -13.18
N ILE A 47 -9.57 -17.60 -13.17
CA ILE A 47 -10.73 -16.74 -12.97
C ILE A 47 -10.57 -16.24 -11.54
N PRO A 48 -10.33 -14.94 -11.32
CA PRO A 48 -10.25 -14.41 -9.96
C PRO A 48 -11.54 -14.78 -9.26
N PRO A 49 -11.50 -15.26 -8.00
CA PRO A 49 -12.71 -15.61 -7.29
C PRO A 49 -13.58 -14.35 -7.20
N THR A 50 -14.71 -14.39 -7.90
CA THR A 50 -15.75 -13.40 -7.75
C THR A 50 -16.33 -13.62 -6.36
N SER A 51 -15.96 -12.78 -5.42
CA SER A 51 -16.53 -12.83 -4.08
C SER A 51 -17.95 -12.27 -4.18
N VAL A 52 -18.94 -13.16 -4.19
CA VAL A 52 -20.34 -12.79 -4.10
C VAL A 52 -20.69 -12.69 -2.62
N VAL A 53 -20.89 -11.50 -2.12
CA VAL A 53 -21.44 -11.29 -0.78
C VAL A 53 -22.95 -11.17 -0.90
N THR A 54 -23.67 -12.18 -0.44
CA THR A 54 -25.12 -12.12 -0.26
C THR A 54 -25.41 -11.52 1.11
N LEU A 55 -26.07 -10.38 1.14
CA LEU A 55 -26.54 -9.77 2.39
C LEU A 55 -27.83 -10.46 2.81
N PRO A 56 -27.89 -11.18 3.96
CA PRO A 56 -29.12 -11.74 4.48
C PRO A 56 -30.11 -10.61 4.76
N GLY A 57 -31.29 -10.64 4.10
CA GLY A 57 -32.35 -9.66 4.31
C GLY A 57 -32.46 -8.53 3.29
N ALA A 58 -31.53 -8.39 2.37
CA ALA A 58 -31.68 -7.55 1.20
C ALA A 58 -31.57 -8.43 -0.06
N ASN A 59 -32.50 -8.33 -0.98
CA ASN A 59 -32.44 -9.01 -2.29
C ASN A 59 -31.35 -8.40 -3.20
N ALA A 60 -30.20 -8.10 -2.64
CA ALA A 60 -29.07 -7.49 -3.33
C ALA A 60 -27.82 -8.35 -3.13
N SER A 61 -27.28 -8.87 -4.22
CA SER A 61 -25.97 -9.47 -4.29
C SER A 61 -25.01 -8.50 -4.98
N ALA A 62 -23.90 -8.16 -4.35
CA ALA A 62 -22.83 -7.40 -4.97
C ALA A 62 -21.70 -8.35 -5.34
N ALA A 63 -21.35 -8.40 -6.61
CA ALA A 63 -20.18 -9.11 -7.10
C ALA A 63 -19.00 -8.14 -7.18
N PHE A 64 -17.95 -8.42 -6.42
CA PHE A 64 -16.72 -7.61 -6.44
C PHE A 64 -15.65 -8.35 -7.24
N THR A 65 -15.27 -7.80 -8.37
CA THR A 65 -14.05 -8.18 -9.07
C THR A 65 -12.91 -7.34 -8.52
N SER A 66 -12.02 -7.96 -7.73
CA SER A 66 -10.82 -7.30 -7.26
C SER A 66 -9.83 -7.14 -8.43
N LYS A 67 -9.68 -5.93 -8.94
CA LYS A 67 -8.63 -5.60 -9.92
C LYS A 67 -7.22 -5.65 -9.33
N THR A 68 -7.09 -5.75 -8.00
CA THR A 68 -5.81 -5.67 -7.30
C THR A 68 -4.84 -6.81 -7.59
N SER A 69 -5.36 -8.04 -7.87
CA SER A 69 -4.52 -9.19 -8.20
C SER A 69 -3.91 -9.10 -9.61
N GLU A 70 -4.42 -8.23 -10.46
CA GLU A 70 -3.93 -8.06 -11.83
C GLU A 70 -2.77 -7.07 -11.94
N VAL A 71 -2.61 -6.18 -10.97
CA VAL A 71 -1.59 -5.12 -10.99
C VAL A 71 -0.16 -5.67 -11.04
N PHE A 72 0.07 -6.83 -10.43
CA PHE A 72 1.39 -7.46 -10.38
C PHE A 72 1.43 -8.80 -11.13
N LYS A 73 0.72 -8.93 -12.25
CA LYS A 73 0.93 -10.08 -13.14
C LYS A 73 2.35 -10.05 -13.65
N GLU A 74 3.08 -11.12 -13.38
CA GLU A 74 4.47 -11.28 -13.79
C GLU A 74 4.54 -11.37 -15.31
N GLU A 75 5.33 -10.50 -15.87
CA GLU A 75 5.45 -10.34 -17.30
C GLU A 75 6.75 -10.98 -17.76
N HIS A 76 6.73 -12.29 -17.80
CA HIS A 76 7.77 -13.03 -18.48
C HIS A 76 7.54 -12.93 -19.99
N ASN A 77 8.49 -12.35 -20.73
CA ASN A 77 8.50 -12.24 -22.19
C ASN A 77 7.57 -11.18 -22.83
N ILE A 78 7.51 -9.98 -22.27
CA ILE A 78 6.86 -8.89 -22.99
C ILE A 78 7.71 -8.47 -24.20
N ALA A 79 7.09 -8.51 -25.38
CA ALA A 79 7.70 -7.98 -26.58
C ALA A 79 7.88 -6.46 -26.46
N PRO A 80 9.03 -5.91 -26.90
CA PRO A 80 9.23 -4.47 -26.90
C PRO A 80 8.23 -3.78 -27.85
N ILE A 81 7.67 -2.67 -27.39
CA ILE A 81 6.83 -1.80 -28.22
C ILE A 81 7.72 -0.90 -29.05
N ILE A 82 7.46 -0.85 -30.35
CA ILE A 82 8.20 -0.06 -31.32
C ILE A 82 7.43 1.24 -31.57
N ILE A 83 8.02 2.38 -31.24
CA ILE A 83 7.47 3.70 -31.56
C ILE A 83 7.93 4.12 -32.98
N ASN A 84 9.24 3.98 -33.21
CA ASN A 84 9.89 4.22 -34.51
C ASN A 84 11.21 3.45 -34.54
N ASP A 85 11.96 3.58 -35.65
CA ASP A 85 13.24 2.86 -35.84
C ASP A 85 14.28 3.13 -34.76
N LYS A 86 14.20 4.29 -34.09
CA LYS A 86 15.15 4.72 -33.05
C LYS A 86 14.67 4.55 -31.62
N MET A 87 13.38 4.33 -31.41
CA MET A 87 12.76 4.28 -30.08
C MET A 87 11.91 3.02 -29.90
N LYS A 88 12.38 2.17 -29.00
CA LYS A 88 11.70 0.95 -28.58
C LYS A 88 11.72 0.92 -27.06
N TYR A 89 10.69 0.38 -26.44
CA TYR A 89 10.65 0.25 -24.98
C TYR A 89 9.96 -1.03 -24.54
N ILE A 90 10.28 -1.47 -23.34
CA ILE A 90 9.58 -2.54 -22.64
C ILE A 90 8.43 -1.91 -21.85
N PRO A 91 7.17 -2.27 -22.12
CA PRO A 91 6.05 -1.74 -21.34
C PRO A 91 6.15 -2.15 -19.88
N TRP A 92 5.65 -1.29 -19.01
CA TRP A 92 5.59 -1.57 -17.57
C TRP A 92 4.18 -2.01 -17.19
N GLY A 93 4.02 -3.32 -17.10
CA GLY A 93 2.72 -3.97 -17.03
C GLY A 93 2.15 -4.32 -18.41
N GLY A 94 1.18 -5.24 -18.48
CA GLY A 94 0.60 -5.70 -19.75
C GLY A 94 0.00 -4.58 -20.59
N ASP A 95 -0.54 -3.57 -19.93
CA ASP A 95 -1.17 -2.37 -20.52
C ASP A 95 -0.29 -1.12 -20.43
N ASN A 96 0.95 -1.24 -19.96
CA ASN A 96 1.86 -0.12 -19.68
C ASN A 96 1.36 0.87 -18.58
N GLN A 97 0.34 0.50 -17.81
CA GLN A 97 -0.27 1.35 -16.77
C GLN A 97 0.12 0.95 -15.35
N MET A 98 0.93 -0.09 -15.16
CA MET A 98 1.30 -0.61 -13.84
C MET A 98 1.76 0.45 -12.82
N PRO A 99 2.65 1.41 -13.15
CA PRO A 99 3.08 2.41 -12.18
C PRO A 99 1.95 3.33 -11.71
N TYR A 100 1.02 3.64 -12.59
CA TYR A 100 -0.14 4.48 -12.25
C TYR A 100 -1.14 3.71 -11.40
N ASN A 101 -1.37 2.44 -11.72
CA ASN A 101 -2.20 1.57 -10.90
C ASN A 101 -1.64 1.41 -9.48
N ILE A 102 -0.31 1.34 -9.33
CA ILE A 102 0.36 1.31 -8.03
C ILE A 102 0.10 2.61 -7.25
N ILE A 103 0.26 3.76 -7.89
CA ILE A 103 0.00 5.06 -7.27
C ILE A 103 -1.45 5.14 -6.80
N ASP A 104 -2.39 4.86 -7.71
CA ASP A 104 -3.83 4.92 -7.43
C ASP A 104 -4.23 3.97 -6.27
N LEU A 105 -3.62 2.77 -6.19
CA LEU A 105 -3.85 1.83 -5.08
C LEU A 105 -3.31 2.35 -3.74
N ILE A 106 -2.13 2.96 -3.74
CA ILE A 106 -1.54 3.52 -2.52
C ILE A 106 -2.36 4.73 -2.04
N GLU A 107 -2.76 5.59 -2.96
CA GLU A 107 -3.55 6.78 -2.65
C GLU A 107 -5.00 6.45 -2.21
N SER A 108 -5.53 5.31 -2.62
CA SER A 108 -6.88 4.88 -2.28
C SER A 108 -7.02 4.29 -0.87
N ASP A 109 -5.91 4.08 -0.14
CA ASP A 109 -5.94 3.44 1.17
C ASP A 109 -5.09 4.19 2.20
N GLU A 110 -5.70 4.57 3.31
CA GLU A 110 -5.10 5.40 4.35
C GLU A 110 -3.88 4.73 5.00
N THR A 111 -3.96 3.41 5.21
CA THR A 111 -2.87 2.63 5.84
C THR A 111 -1.69 2.53 4.88
N MET A 112 -1.96 2.25 3.61
CA MET A 112 -0.93 2.18 2.56
C MET A 112 -0.22 3.52 2.39
N SER A 113 -1.01 4.58 2.23
CA SER A 113 -0.48 5.94 2.04
C SER A 113 0.41 6.36 3.21
N THR A 114 -0.07 6.17 4.45
CA THR A 114 0.68 6.51 5.66
C THR A 114 1.98 5.71 5.79
N CYS A 115 1.92 4.39 5.59
CA CYS A 115 3.11 3.53 5.67
C CYS A 115 4.12 3.84 4.56
N GLN A 116 3.65 4.17 3.36
CA GLN A 116 4.51 4.50 2.23
C GLN A 116 5.23 5.83 2.44
N MET A 117 4.51 6.85 2.93
CA MET A 117 5.09 8.14 3.30
C MET A 117 6.15 7.96 4.39
N PHE A 118 5.81 7.25 5.47
CA PHE A 118 6.76 6.94 6.55
C PHE A 118 8.03 6.26 6.03
N ASN A 119 7.91 5.26 5.14
CA ASN A 119 9.06 4.57 4.56
C ASN A 119 9.94 5.49 3.71
N ALA A 120 9.35 6.43 2.98
CA ALA A 120 10.08 7.43 2.20
C ALA A 120 10.80 8.44 3.11
N GLU A 121 10.14 8.90 4.17
CA GLU A 121 10.69 9.83 5.16
C GLU A 121 11.84 9.22 5.96
N VAL A 122 11.70 7.97 6.40
CA VAL A 122 12.80 7.24 7.09
C VAL A 122 13.97 6.98 6.14
N CYS A 123 13.70 6.75 4.85
CA CYS A 123 14.75 6.63 3.84
C CYS A 123 15.47 7.97 3.60
N TYR A 124 14.72 9.06 3.61
CA TYR A 124 15.30 10.41 3.54
C TYR A 124 16.14 10.74 4.79
N GLY A 125 15.68 10.30 5.98
CA GLY A 125 16.37 10.49 7.26
C GLY A 125 16.68 11.97 7.54
N ASN A 126 17.93 12.26 7.84
CA ASN A 126 18.41 13.64 8.04
C ASN A 126 18.84 14.35 6.74
N GLY A 127 18.47 13.76 5.61
CA GLY A 127 18.82 14.26 4.28
C GLY A 127 20.20 13.79 3.80
N LEU A 128 20.43 13.99 2.52
CA LEU A 128 21.71 13.71 1.88
C LEU A 128 22.68 14.89 2.14
N VAL A 129 23.82 14.55 2.69
CA VAL A 129 24.94 15.50 2.89
C VAL A 129 26.19 14.95 2.21
N TYR A 130 27.07 15.84 1.79
CA TYR A 130 28.42 15.47 1.40
C TYR A 130 29.37 15.82 2.56
N ASP A 131 29.91 14.80 3.20
CA ASP A 131 30.92 14.98 4.23
C ASP A 131 32.19 15.52 3.57
N THR A 132 32.55 16.75 3.92
CA THR A 132 33.68 17.50 3.39
C THR A 132 34.71 17.85 4.48
N GLU A 133 34.59 17.26 5.68
CA GLU A 133 35.42 17.61 6.84
C GLU A 133 36.94 17.49 6.55
N LEU A 134 37.33 16.50 5.76
CA LEU A 134 38.70 16.23 5.37
C LEU A 134 39.10 16.87 4.03
N ALA A 135 38.20 17.59 3.36
CA ALA A 135 38.42 18.16 2.06
C ALA A 135 39.12 19.55 2.17
N THR A 136 39.79 19.98 1.12
CA THR A 136 40.34 21.31 1.05
C THR A 136 39.25 22.38 0.96
N THR A 137 39.50 23.60 1.44
CA THR A 137 38.52 24.70 1.39
C THR A 137 37.98 24.96 -0.01
N GLN A 138 38.82 24.79 -1.05
CA GLN A 138 38.40 24.93 -2.44
C GLN A 138 37.38 23.83 -2.85
N VAL A 139 37.60 22.61 -2.42
CA VAL A 139 36.66 21.50 -2.69
C VAL A 139 35.37 21.69 -1.90
N GLN A 140 35.47 22.14 -0.64
CA GLN A 140 34.28 22.45 0.17
C GLN A 140 33.39 23.48 -0.53
N ALA A 141 33.94 24.62 -0.96
CA ALA A 141 33.17 25.62 -1.70
C ALA A 141 32.50 25.06 -2.96
N GLN A 142 33.21 24.24 -3.73
CA GLN A 142 32.64 23.62 -4.94
C GLN A 142 31.50 22.65 -4.62
N VAL A 143 31.59 21.94 -3.52
CA VAL A 143 30.55 21.01 -3.06
C VAL A 143 29.33 21.78 -2.57
N ASP A 144 29.54 22.84 -1.79
CA ASP A 144 28.47 23.70 -1.27
C ASP A 144 27.70 24.37 -2.42
N ASP A 145 28.40 24.93 -3.40
CA ASP A 145 27.80 25.48 -4.61
C ASP A 145 26.97 24.42 -5.35
N PHE A 146 27.53 23.21 -5.52
CA PHE A 146 26.82 22.12 -6.19
C PHE A 146 25.57 21.69 -5.42
N MET A 147 25.63 21.61 -4.09
CA MET A 147 24.49 21.23 -3.25
C MET A 147 23.36 22.25 -3.35
N LEU A 148 23.72 23.54 -3.34
CA LEU A 148 22.77 24.65 -3.42
C LEU A 148 22.13 24.73 -4.81
N ASP A 149 22.94 24.74 -5.86
CA ASP A 149 22.49 24.87 -7.25
C ASP A 149 21.56 23.73 -7.69
N ASN A 150 21.70 22.56 -7.08
CA ASN A 150 20.93 21.37 -7.43
C ASN A 150 19.75 21.09 -6.47
N ASP A 151 19.54 21.93 -5.43
CA ASP A 151 18.54 21.66 -4.39
C ASP A 151 18.53 20.18 -3.96
N LEU A 152 19.67 19.73 -3.44
CA LEU A 152 19.86 18.31 -3.13
C LEU A 152 18.84 17.77 -2.12
N ALA A 153 18.24 18.64 -1.29
CA ALA A 153 17.21 18.24 -0.34
C ALA A 153 15.94 17.78 -1.05
N SER A 154 15.39 18.63 -1.93
CA SER A 154 14.17 18.28 -2.72
C SER A 154 14.45 17.14 -3.68
N TYR A 155 15.62 17.13 -4.33
CA TYR A 155 16.05 16.04 -5.20
C TYR A 155 16.05 14.71 -4.44
N PHE A 156 16.70 14.64 -3.27
CA PHE A 156 16.86 13.40 -2.52
C PHE A 156 15.54 12.89 -1.94
N LEU A 157 14.67 13.79 -1.44
CA LEU A 157 13.33 13.43 -1.00
C LEU A 157 12.52 12.78 -2.12
N GLY A 158 12.53 13.39 -3.30
CA GLY A 158 11.83 12.83 -4.47
C GLY A 158 12.41 11.49 -4.93
N VAL A 159 13.72 11.32 -4.86
CA VAL A 159 14.39 10.05 -5.16
C VAL A 159 14.00 8.96 -4.16
N CYS A 160 13.93 9.29 -2.86
CA CYS A 160 13.47 8.35 -1.83
C CYS A 160 12.00 7.93 -2.05
N GLN A 161 11.14 8.87 -2.44
CA GLN A 161 9.75 8.57 -2.78
C GLN A 161 9.65 7.58 -3.95
N ASP A 162 10.31 7.87 -5.09
CA ASP A 162 10.29 6.97 -6.25
C ASP A 162 10.84 5.59 -5.89
N PHE A 163 11.95 5.55 -5.15
CA PHE A 163 12.61 4.32 -4.77
C PHE A 163 11.74 3.43 -3.87
N LYS A 164 10.99 4.04 -2.95
CA LYS A 164 10.08 3.31 -2.07
C LYS A 164 8.79 2.90 -2.76
N HIS A 165 8.29 3.68 -3.73
CA HIS A 165 7.11 3.31 -4.50
C HIS A 165 7.38 2.19 -5.50
N PHE A 166 8.50 2.28 -6.22
CA PHE A 166 8.71 1.45 -7.40
C PHE A 166 9.90 0.49 -7.29
N GLY A 167 10.69 0.60 -6.22
CA GLY A 167 11.92 -0.18 -6.08
C GLY A 167 13.09 0.34 -6.92
N PHE A 168 12.92 1.45 -7.65
CA PHE A 168 13.99 2.12 -8.38
C PHE A 168 13.73 3.61 -8.50
N CYS A 169 14.78 4.35 -8.79
CA CYS A 169 14.72 5.76 -9.13
C CYS A 169 15.67 6.09 -10.26
N VAL A 170 15.43 7.20 -10.93
CA VAL A 170 16.22 7.65 -12.06
C VAL A 170 16.76 9.05 -11.80
N SER A 171 18.09 9.15 -11.79
CA SER A 171 18.83 10.40 -11.69
C SER A 171 19.45 10.74 -13.02
N VAL A 172 19.27 11.94 -13.49
CA VAL A 172 19.89 12.42 -14.72
C VAL A 172 21.02 13.36 -14.35
N ILE A 173 22.23 13.04 -14.80
CA ILE A 173 23.41 13.88 -14.64
C ILE A 173 23.68 14.65 -15.94
N ILE A 174 24.11 15.91 -15.78
CA ILE A 174 24.44 16.80 -16.91
C ILE A 174 25.87 17.29 -16.73
N LEU A 175 26.64 17.13 -17.81
CA LEU A 175 28.01 17.60 -17.91
C LEU A 175 28.06 19.06 -18.35
N ASN A 176 29.14 19.75 -17.97
CA ASN A 176 29.48 21.04 -18.58
C ASN A 176 29.90 20.90 -20.04
N GLU A 177 30.13 22.02 -20.71
CA GLU A 177 30.40 22.01 -22.17
C GLU A 177 31.64 21.21 -22.56
N ASP A 178 32.72 21.30 -21.80
CA ASP A 178 33.98 20.60 -22.04
C ASP A 178 33.99 19.15 -21.49
N ALA A 179 32.90 18.71 -20.89
CA ALA A 179 32.74 17.38 -20.28
C ALA A 179 33.78 17.06 -19.19
N SER A 180 34.29 18.08 -18.50
CA SER A 180 35.25 17.91 -17.43
C SER A 180 34.59 17.70 -16.07
N ARG A 181 33.35 18.15 -15.89
CA ARG A 181 32.64 18.12 -14.62
C ARG A 181 31.14 17.82 -14.82
N ILE A 182 30.55 17.16 -13.82
CA ILE A 182 29.10 17.04 -13.68
C ILE A 182 28.63 18.28 -12.92
N VAL A 183 27.75 19.08 -13.55
CA VAL A 183 27.26 20.33 -12.97
C VAL A 183 25.83 20.25 -12.47
N ARG A 184 25.05 19.30 -12.98
CA ARG A 184 23.66 19.14 -12.59
C ARG A 184 23.30 17.67 -12.32
N ILE A 185 22.42 17.48 -11.34
CA ILE A 185 21.71 16.24 -11.09
C ILE A 185 20.22 16.54 -10.98
N VAL A 186 19.40 15.79 -11.70
CA VAL A 186 17.95 16.02 -11.77
C VAL A 186 17.23 14.69 -11.60
N ARG A 187 16.21 14.65 -10.76
CA ARG A 187 15.31 13.50 -10.66
C ARG A 187 14.40 13.44 -11.88
N LYS A 188 14.25 12.27 -12.46
CA LYS A 188 13.17 11.95 -13.39
C LYS A 188 12.19 11.00 -12.68
N GLN A 189 10.93 11.41 -12.61
CA GLN A 189 9.89 10.62 -11.95
C GLN A 189 9.83 9.20 -12.52
N ALA A 190 9.98 8.20 -11.67
CA ALA A 190 10.10 6.80 -12.11
C ALA A 190 8.87 6.31 -12.88
N CYS A 191 7.65 6.77 -12.51
CA CYS A 191 6.41 6.39 -13.19
C CYS A 191 6.38 6.78 -14.68
N TYR A 192 7.14 7.80 -15.08
CA TYR A 192 7.23 8.27 -16.48
C TYR A 192 8.37 7.63 -17.26
N VAL A 193 9.17 6.77 -16.63
CA VAL A 193 10.31 6.12 -17.27
C VAL A 193 9.90 4.79 -17.89
N ARG A 194 10.38 4.55 -19.13
CA ARG A 194 10.33 3.23 -19.78
C ARG A 194 11.72 2.85 -20.26
N PHE A 195 12.11 1.61 -20.00
CA PHE A 195 13.43 1.09 -20.37
C PHE A 195 13.43 0.59 -21.80
N ALA A 196 14.49 0.88 -22.53
CA ALA A 196 14.76 0.25 -23.82
C ALA A 196 15.05 -1.25 -23.64
N PRO A 197 14.83 -2.08 -24.66
CA PRO A 197 15.29 -3.47 -24.64
C PRO A 197 16.79 -3.54 -24.38
N ALA A 198 17.21 -4.47 -23.54
CA ALA A 198 18.61 -4.74 -23.32
C ALA A 198 19.28 -5.28 -24.58
N ASP A 199 20.53 -4.94 -24.79
CA ASP A 199 21.34 -5.47 -25.86
C ASP A 199 21.77 -6.94 -25.61
N LYS A 200 22.54 -7.52 -26.50
CA LYS A 200 23.02 -8.91 -26.37
C LYS A 200 23.94 -9.11 -25.15
N SER A 201 24.51 -8.04 -24.60
CA SER A 201 25.35 -8.07 -23.39
C SER A 201 24.53 -7.83 -22.11
N GLY A 202 23.22 -7.65 -22.22
CA GLY A 202 22.32 -7.37 -21.09
C GLY A 202 22.32 -5.92 -20.63
N VAL A 203 22.92 -4.99 -21.41
CA VAL A 203 22.98 -3.58 -21.08
C VAL A 203 21.78 -2.86 -21.72
N ILE A 204 21.08 -2.07 -20.91
CA ILE A 204 19.98 -1.21 -21.39
C ILE A 204 20.60 0.09 -21.92
N PRO A 205 20.41 0.44 -23.21
CA PRO A 205 21.12 1.56 -23.81
C PRO A 205 20.55 2.94 -23.46
N TYR A 206 19.27 3.06 -23.30
CA TYR A 206 18.59 4.34 -23.03
C TYR A 206 17.27 4.12 -22.26
N ILE A 207 16.74 5.22 -21.77
CA ILE A 207 15.38 5.30 -21.25
C ILE A 207 14.55 6.25 -22.11
N LEU A 208 13.24 6.04 -22.12
CA LEU A 208 12.25 6.97 -22.66
C LEU A 208 11.48 7.58 -21.48
N TYR A 209 11.34 8.88 -21.51
CA TYR A 209 10.65 9.65 -20.48
C TYR A 209 9.48 10.42 -21.09
N ALA A 210 8.26 10.08 -20.65
CA ALA A 210 7.02 10.72 -21.10
C ALA A 210 5.89 10.43 -20.12
N ASN A 211 4.78 11.14 -20.22
CA ASN A 211 3.56 10.84 -19.46
C ASN A 211 2.74 9.76 -20.16
N TRP A 212 2.93 8.50 -19.74
CA TRP A 212 2.29 7.32 -20.33
C TRP A 212 0.85 7.07 -19.86
N ARG A 213 0.24 7.94 -19.04
CA ARG A 213 -1.17 7.79 -18.66
C ARG A 213 -2.11 7.87 -19.86
N ASN A 214 -1.73 8.65 -20.86
CA ASN A 214 -2.47 8.85 -22.10
C ASN A 214 -1.64 8.40 -23.29
N THR A 215 -2.24 8.46 -24.49
CA THR A 215 -1.51 8.28 -25.74
C THR A 215 -0.46 9.38 -25.87
N VAL A 216 0.80 8.97 -26.07
CA VAL A 216 1.93 9.89 -26.16
C VAL A 216 2.36 10.03 -27.62
N SER A 217 2.50 11.28 -28.09
CA SER A 217 3.08 11.56 -29.39
C SER A 217 4.58 11.29 -29.37
N PRO A 218 5.17 10.74 -30.44
CA PRO A 218 6.61 10.45 -30.50
C PRO A 218 7.50 11.68 -30.24
N GLU A 219 6.99 12.89 -30.50
CA GLU A 219 7.68 14.17 -30.31
C GLU A 219 7.77 14.56 -28.82
N ASP A 220 6.82 14.10 -28.00
CA ASP A 220 6.77 14.38 -26.56
C ASP A 220 7.64 13.41 -25.74
N ILE A 221 8.27 12.45 -26.40
CA ILE A 221 9.08 11.43 -25.74
C ILE A 221 10.54 11.86 -25.70
N GLU A 222 11.03 12.13 -24.51
CA GLU A 222 12.44 12.41 -24.30
C GLU A 222 13.23 11.10 -24.21
N ARG A 223 14.19 10.91 -25.15
CA ARG A 223 15.16 9.83 -25.08
C ARG A 223 16.40 10.29 -24.32
N ILE A 224 16.79 9.55 -23.27
CA ILE A 224 17.98 9.83 -22.46
C ILE A 224 18.87 8.60 -22.45
N GLU A 225 20.13 8.78 -22.81
CA GLU A 225 21.12 7.70 -22.79
C GLU A 225 21.38 7.22 -21.37
N LEU A 226 21.40 5.90 -21.18
CA LEU A 226 21.66 5.29 -19.88
C LEU A 226 23.16 4.98 -19.75
N LEU A 227 23.74 5.26 -18.59
CA LEU A 227 25.08 4.81 -18.26
C LEU A 227 25.11 3.31 -17.98
N ASN A 228 26.17 2.66 -18.47
CA ASN A 228 26.38 1.25 -18.19
C ASN A 228 26.60 1.05 -16.67
N PRO A 229 25.72 0.32 -15.96
CA PRO A 229 25.82 0.15 -14.52
C PRO A 229 27.06 -0.63 -14.08
N GLN A 230 27.66 -1.43 -14.95
CA GLN A 230 28.88 -2.22 -14.67
C GLN A 230 30.14 -1.34 -14.68
N SER A 231 30.18 -0.29 -15.51
CA SER A 231 31.33 0.59 -15.66
C SER A 231 30.94 2.05 -15.89
N PRO A 232 30.15 2.67 -14.97
CA PRO A 232 29.56 3.98 -15.21
C PRO A 232 30.59 5.09 -15.39
N PHE A 233 31.70 5.03 -14.66
CA PHE A 233 32.76 6.03 -14.73
C PHE A 233 33.47 5.99 -16.10
N THR A 234 33.90 4.83 -16.55
CA THR A 234 34.59 4.66 -17.86
C THR A 234 33.65 5.01 -19.01
N ASP A 235 32.39 4.58 -18.91
CA ASP A 235 31.39 4.89 -19.91
C ASP A 235 31.13 6.39 -20.04
N LEU A 236 31.04 7.09 -18.90
CA LEU A 236 30.88 8.54 -18.86
C LEU A 236 32.09 9.27 -19.49
N GLN A 237 33.31 8.82 -19.17
CA GLN A 237 34.51 9.40 -19.78
C GLN A 237 34.56 9.24 -21.31
N ASN A 238 34.15 8.07 -21.82
CA ASN A 238 34.19 7.76 -23.23
C ASN A 238 33.10 8.49 -24.01
N ARG A 239 31.85 8.45 -23.54
CA ARG A 239 30.69 9.04 -24.23
C ARG A 239 30.45 10.51 -23.90
N GLY A 240 30.92 11.01 -22.76
CA GLY A 240 30.66 12.36 -22.27
C GLY A 240 31.12 13.48 -23.16
N LYS A 241 32.14 13.23 -24.01
CA LYS A 241 32.59 14.21 -25.00
C LYS A 241 31.51 14.52 -26.07
N LYS A 242 30.67 13.52 -26.40
CA LYS A 242 29.62 13.63 -27.41
C LYS A 242 28.24 13.89 -26.84
N ILE A 243 27.96 13.31 -25.67
CA ILE A 243 26.65 13.33 -25.01
C ILE A 243 26.83 13.99 -23.66
N LYS A 244 26.02 14.99 -23.36
CA LYS A 244 26.13 15.76 -22.11
C LYS A 244 25.15 15.34 -21.04
N LYS A 245 24.14 14.55 -21.39
CA LYS A 245 23.04 14.16 -20.52
C LYS A 245 22.93 12.65 -20.43
N PHE A 246 23.05 12.10 -19.22
CA PHE A 246 22.96 10.66 -18.98
C PHE A 246 22.03 10.34 -17.82
N ALA A 247 21.26 9.28 -17.97
CA ALA A 247 20.50 8.69 -16.89
C ALA A 247 21.35 7.68 -16.11
N VAL A 248 21.16 7.66 -14.81
CA VAL A 248 21.69 6.66 -13.88
C VAL A 248 20.50 6.07 -13.13
N VAL A 249 20.37 4.76 -13.12
CA VAL A 249 19.30 4.05 -12.45
C VAL A 249 19.84 3.39 -11.18
N SER A 250 19.27 3.75 -10.05
CA SER A 250 19.45 3.03 -8.79
C SER A 250 18.23 2.14 -8.57
N ARG A 251 18.43 0.81 -8.45
CA ARG A 251 17.32 -0.13 -8.31
C ARG A 251 17.63 -1.24 -7.31
N ILE A 252 16.58 -1.72 -6.66
CA ILE A 252 16.64 -2.88 -5.77
C ILE A 252 16.79 -4.13 -6.65
N PRO A 253 17.78 -5.00 -6.41
CA PRO A 253 17.86 -6.26 -7.11
C PRO A 253 16.68 -7.15 -6.72
N THR A 254 15.88 -7.54 -7.68
CA THR A 254 14.77 -8.48 -7.49
C THR A 254 15.00 -9.72 -8.35
N PRO A 255 14.78 -10.93 -7.81
CA PRO A 255 14.86 -12.13 -8.60
C PRO A 255 13.94 -12.05 -9.82
N ASP A 256 14.40 -12.56 -10.95
CA ASP A 256 13.61 -12.74 -12.17
C ASP A 256 13.05 -11.46 -12.84
N ASN A 257 13.55 -10.28 -12.46
CA ASN A 257 13.15 -9.00 -13.09
C ASN A 257 14.37 -8.21 -13.57
N THR A 258 14.43 -8.00 -14.89
CA THR A 258 15.54 -7.28 -15.54
C THR A 258 15.26 -5.78 -15.63
N TYR A 259 14.02 -5.39 -15.89
CA TYR A 259 13.66 -4.00 -16.20
C TYR A 259 13.06 -3.29 -14.99
N TYR A 260 11.92 -3.75 -14.49
CA TYR A 260 11.17 -3.11 -13.42
C TYR A 260 11.22 -3.98 -12.16
N PRO A 261 11.77 -3.49 -11.05
CA PRO A 261 11.76 -4.24 -9.79
C PRO A 261 10.33 -4.48 -9.31
N ILE A 262 10.13 -5.60 -8.62
CA ILE A 262 8.90 -5.83 -7.87
C ILE A 262 9.00 -5.06 -6.55
N PRO A 263 8.09 -4.14 -6.24
CA PRO A 263 8.06 -3.45 -4.95
C PRO A 263 7.94 -4.45 -3.78
N TYR A 264 8.62 -4.15 -2.67
CA TYR A 264 8.65 -5.04 -1.50
C TYR A 264 7.27 -5.35 -0.91
N TYR A 265 6.31 -4.48 -1.11
CA TYR A 265 4.93 -4.60 -0.63
C TYR A 265 3.99 -5.29 -1.64
N ALA A 266 4.47 -5.75 -2.77
CA ALA A 266 3.63 -6.40 -3.80
C ALA A 266 2.86 -7.62 -3.27
N ALA A 267 3.40 -8.31 -2.25
CA ALA A 267 2.73 -9.41 -1.58
C ALA A 267 1.37 -9.02 -0.96
N LEU A 268 1.19 -7.74 -0.59
CA LEU A 268 -0.06 -7.24 -0.03
C LEU A 268 -1.21 -7.32 -1.05
N PHE A 269 -0.92 -6.99 -2.31
CA PHE A 269 -1.91 -7.03 -3.39
C PHE A 269 -2.13 -8.43 -3.94
N LYS A 270 -1.09 -9.28 -3.93
CA LYS A 270 -1.22 -10.71 -4.25
C LYS A 270 -1.98 -11.48 -3.16
N GLY A 271 -1.92 -11.02 -1.91
CA GLY A 271 -2.66 -11.54 -0.76
C GLY A 271 -4.12 -11.05 -0.71
N LYS A 272 -4.78 -11.33 0.40
CA LYS A 272 -6.20 -10.99 0.58
C LYS A 272 -6.44 -9.85 1.59
N TRP A 273 -5.46 -9.49 2.40
CA TRP A 273 -5.65 -8.57 3.51
C TRP A 273 -6.02 -7.15 3.09
N PHE A 274 -5.45 -6.67 1.98
CA PHE A 274 -5.86 -5.39 1.39
C PHE A 274 -7.34 -5.41 1.00
N ASN A 275 -7.77 -6.46 0.29
CA ASN A 275 -9.16 -6.61 -0.14
C ASN A 275 -10.11 -6.77 1.05
N ILE A 276 -9.71 -7.52 2.10
CA ILE A 276 -10.51 -7.69 3.32
C ILE A 276 -10.75 -6.32 3.97
N LYS A 277 -9.72 -5.49 4.14
CA LYS A 277 -9.88 -4.14 4.70
C LYS A 277 -10.89 -3.32 3.89
N GLN A 278 -10.77 -3.32 2.57
CA GLN A 278 -11.67 -2.56 1.69
C GLN A 278 -13.12 -3.09 1.79
N LEU A 279 -13.31 -4.42 1.78
CA LEU A 279 -14.63 -5.04 1.92
C LEU A 279 -15.30 -4.71 3.25
N ILE A 280 -14.55 -4.68 4.35
CA ILE A 280 -15.07 -4.27 5.66
C ILE A 280 -15.53 -2.81 5.62
N GLY A 281 -14.76 -1.91 4.99
CA GLY A 281 -15.13 -0.52 4.81
C GLY A 281 -16.45 -0.37 4.05
N ILE A 282 -16.57 -1.02 2.90
CA ILE A 282 -17.78 -1.01 2.07
C ILE A 282 -18.98 -1.61 2.81
N ALA A 283 -18.81 -2.74 3.48
CA ALA A 283 -19.87 -3.38 4.24
C ALA A 283 -20.37 -2.51 5.40
N LYS A 284 -19.45 -1.83 6.08
CA LYS A 284 -19.76 -0.90 7.16
C LYS A 284 -20.48 0.35 6.65
N GLU A 285 -20.05 0.90 5.53
CA GLU A 285 -20.72 2.02 4.87
C GLU A 285 -22.14 1.62 4.43
N ALA A 286 -22.30 0.46 3.78
CA ALA A 286 -23.60 -0.06 3.37
C ALA A 286 -24.53 -0.28 4.58
N LYS A 287 -23.99 -0.84 5.68
CA LYS A 287 -24.76 -1.00 6.93
C LYS A 287 -25.20 0.36 7.47
N LEU A 288 -24.32 1.35 7.50
CA LEU A 288 -24.65 2.71 7.99
C LEU A 288 -25.67 3.42 7.11
N ARG A 289 -25.58 3.27 5.78
CA ARG A 289 -26.54 3.86 4.82
C ARG A 289 -27.91 3.19 4.87
N ASN A 290 -27.95 1.86 5.04
CA ASN A 290 -29.18 1.07 4.98
C ASN A 290 -29.81 0.84 6.36
N SER A 291 -29.07 1.01 7.43
CA SER A 291 -29.59 0.89 8.79
C SER A 291 -29.98 2.25 9.34
N ALA A 292 -31.15 2.76 8.90
CA ALA A 292 -31.99 3.41 9.88
C ALA A 292 -32.45 2.27 10.81
N PRO A 293 -31.90 2.11 12.01
CA PRO A 293 -32.28 0.97 12.84
C PRO A 293 -33.74 1.12 13.15
N ILE A 294 -34.56 0.12 12.80
CA ILE A 294 -35.92 0.03 13.31
C ILE A 294 -35.76 -0.12 14.83
N LYS A 295 -35.90 0.99 15.55
CA LYS A 295 -35.70 1.01 17.00
C LYS A 295 -36.85 0.38 17.76
N TYR A 296 -38.04 0.47 17.17
CA TYR A 296 -39.28 0.05 17.81
C TYR A 296 -40.13 -0.74 16.85
N HIS A 297 -40.65 -1.87 17.29
CA HIS A 297 -41.70 -2.62 16.64
C HIS A 297 -43.00 -2.38 17.44
N ILE A 298 -43.95 -1.73 16.79
CA ILE A 298 -45.20 -1.32 17.45
C ILE A 298 -46.33 -2.21 16.91
N GLU A 299 -46.96 -2.93 17.80
CA GLU A 299 -48.14 -3.74 17.53
C GLU A 299 -49.35 -3.02 18.08
N ILE A 300 -50.35 -2.74 17.22
CA ILE A 300 -51.60 -2.10 17.62
C ILE A 300 -52.71 -3.10 17.37
N ALA A 301 -53.45 -3.43 18.43
CA ALA A 301 -54.57 -4.35 18.32
C ALA A 301 -55.70 -3.74 17.47
N ASN A 302 -56.30 -4.54 16.58
CA ASN A 302 -57.46 -4.10 15.80
C ASN A 302 -58.66 -3.70 16.67
N SER A 303 -58.79 -4.28 17.85
CA SER A 303 -59.80 -3.93 18.85
C SER A 303 -59.68 -2.47 19.31
N PHE A 304 -58.45 -2.00 19.49
CA PHE A 304 -58.17 -0.60 19.85
C PHE A 304 -58.73 0.39 18.82
N CYS A 305 -58.40 0.15 17.57
CA CYS A 305 -58.89 1.00 16.44
C CYS A 305 -60.43 0.94 16.36
N ASN A 306 -61.01 -0.23 16.51
CA ASN A 306 -62.47 -0.39 16.49
C ASN A 306 -63.17 0.30 17.66
N ASN A 307 -62.58 0.33 18.84
CA ASN A 307 -63.09 1.03 20.01
C ASN A 307 -63.05 2.56 19.79
N ILE A 308 -61.98 3.10 19.22
CA ILE A 308 -61.90 4.51 18.87
C ILE A 308 -63.01 4.89 17.90
N PHE A 309 -63.25 4.09 16.85
CA PHE A 309 -64.27 4.35 15.86
C PHE A 309 -65.68 4.35 16.50
N LYS A 310 -65.95 3.46 17.42
CA LYS A 310 -67.23 3.41 18.15
C LYS A 310 -67.41 4.61 19.06
N VAL A 311 -66.38 5.02 19.81
CA VAL A 311 -66.46 6.16 20.74
C VAL A 311 -66.60 7.48 19.96
N GLU A 312 -65.90 7.63 18.82
CA GLU A 312 -65.92 8.83 18.00
C GLU A 312 -67.05 8.83 16.92
N GLY A 313 -67.84 7.73 16.83
CA GLY A 313 -68.95 7.61 15.90
C GLY A 313 -68.56 7.58 14.43
N ILE A 314 -67.34 7.15 14.10
CA ILE A 314 -66.80 7.12 12.75
C ILE A 314 -67.24 5.87 11.99
N THR A 315 -68.16 5.99 11.05
CA THR A 315 -68.70 4.88 10.24
C THR A 315 -68.10 4.82 8.84
N ASP A 316 -67.52 5.93 8.35
CA ASP A 316 -66.94 6.04 7.00
C ASP A 316 -65.53 5.42 7.00
N ARG A 317 -65.27 4.52 6.07
CA ARG A 317 -63.98 3.81 5.92
C ARG A 317 -62.81 4.77 5.63
N VAL A 318 -63.03 5.86 4.91
CA VAL A 318 -61.94 6.82 4.61
C VAL A 318 -61.56 7.54 5.87
N LYS A 319 -62.52 8.02 6.66
CA LYS A 319 -62.28 8.69 7.94
C LYS A 319 -61.67 7.74 8.98
N GLN A 320 -62.04 6.46 8.97
CA GLN A 320 -61.42 5.44 9.82
C GLN A 320 -59.92 5.29 9.50
N GLN A 321 -59.57 5.25 8.22
CA GLN A 321 -58.17 5.15 7.82
C GLN A 321 -57.37 6.41 8.16
N GLU A 322 -57.94 7.57 7.99
CA GLU A 322 -57.32 8.85 8.38
C GLU A 322 -57.08 8.90 9.91
N ARG A 323 -58.04 8.44 10.70
CA ARG A 323 -57.93 8.42 12.17
C ARG A 323 -56.84 7.45 12.64
N VAL A 324 -56.75 6.27 12.01
CA VAL A 324 -55.67 5.30 12.26
C VAL A 324 -54.31 5.88 11.95
N ASN A 325 -54.18 6.59 10.79
CA ASN A 325 -52.91 7.23 10.40
C ASN A 325 -52.55 8.33 11.42
N GLN A 326 -53.49 9.14 11.87
CA GLN A 326 -53.24 10.14 12.92
C GLN A 326 -52.73 9.53 14.18
N GLU A 327 -53.27 8.38 14.60
CA GLU A 327 -52.83 7.71 15.83
C GLU A 327 -51.41 7.12 15.66
N LYS A 328 -51.13 6.56 14.50
CA LYS A 328 -49.75 6.12 14.18
C LYS A 328 -48.77 7.28 14.21
N ASP A 329 -49.14 8.42 13.62
CA ASP A 329 -48.30 9.63 13.61
C ASP A 329 -48.06 10.16 15.02
N ASN A 330 -49.09 10.14 15.89
CA ASN A 330 -48.97 10.52 17.29
C ASN A 330 -47.94 9.63 18.02
N ILE A 331 -48.03 8.32 17.84
CA ILE A 331 -47.11 7.35 18.47
C ILE A 331 -45.69 7.56 17.90
N ILE A 332 -45.53 7.74 16.58
CA ILE A 332 -44.23 8.00 15.95
C ILE A 332 -43.62 9.29 16.51
N ASN A 333 -44.39 10.37 16.52
CA ASN A 333 -43.94 11.67 17.03
C ASN A 333 -43.58 11.63 18.50
N PHE A 334 -44.31 10.85 19.30
CA PHE A 334 -43.98 10.64 20.70
C PHE A 334 -42.65 9.91 20.87
N LEU A 335 -42.39 8.88 20.09
CA LEU A 335 -41.19 8.05 20.20
C LEU A 335 -39.94 8.69 19.55
N THR A 336 -40.11 9.53 18.54
CA THR A 336 -38.99 10.11 17.75
C THR A 336 -38.75 11.59 18.07
N GLY A 337 -39.65 12.29 18.73
CA GLY A 337 -39.52 13.70 19.09
C GLY A 337 -38.41 13.93 20.10
N MET A 338 -37.42 14.78 19.75
CA MET A 338 -36.32 15.14 20.67
C MET A 338 -36.79 15.75 21.98
N GLU A 339 -37.93 16.43 21.96
CA GLU A 339 -38.56 17.04 23.13
C GLU A 339 -39.24 16.01 24.09
N ASN A 340 -39.37 14.76 23.65
CA ASN A 340 -40.08 13.71 24.39
C ASN A 340 -39.12 12.75 25.10
N SER A 341 -37.83 13.06 25.13
CA SER A 341 -36.85 12.26 25.87
C SER A 341 -37.19 12.24 27.37
N GLY A 342 -37.51 11.06 27.90
CA GLY A 342 -37.90 10.88 29.31
C GLY A 342 -39.40 10.99 29.63
N LYS A 343 -40.27 11.20 28.62
CA LYS A 343 -41.73 11.17 28.82
C LYS A 343 -42.24 9.72 28.91
N VAL A 344 -43.35 9.54 29.65
CA VAL A 344 -43.96 8.23 29.86
C VAL A 344 -45.14 8.07 28.92
N LEU A 345 -45.22 6.93 28.25
CA LEU A 345 -46.37 6.52 27.47
C LEU A 345 -47.28 5.63 28.33
N PHE A 346 -48.52 5.99 28.42
CA PHE A 346 -49.51 5.14 29.07
C PHE A 346 -50.27 4.36 28.02
N SER A 347 -50.37 3.02 28.21
CA SER A 347 -51.24 2.15 27.45
C SER A 347 -52.18 1.40 28.39
N THR A 348 -53.36 1.06 27.88
CA THR A 348 -54.34 0.27 28.62
C THR A 348 -54.29 -1.18 28.18
N PHE A 349 -54.59 -2.07 29.12
CA PHE A 349 -54.77 -3.49 28.81
C PHE A 349 -56.06 -3.98 29.52
N TYR A 350 -56.61 -5.03 28.99
CA TYR A 350 -57.73 -5.71 29.66
C TYR A 350 -57.43 -7.19 29.85
N VAL A 351 -58.02 -7.77 30.88
CA VAL A 351 -57.85 -9.18 31.15
C VAL A 351 -59.06 -9.93 30.56
N SER A 352 -58.78 -10.88 29.70
CA SER A 352 -59.78 -11.76 29.09
C SER A 352 -60.44 -12.66 30.20
N PRO A 353 -61.67 -13.13 29.97
CA PRO A 353 -62.31 -14.10 30.90
C PRO A 353 -61.47 -15.36 31.16
N ASN A 354 -60.53 -15.66 30.30
CA ASN A 354 -59.62 -16.80 30.45
C ASN A 354 -58.34 -16.46 31.25
N GLY A 355 -58.22 -15.24 31.78
CA GLY A 355 -57.06 -14.80 32.56
C GLY A 355 -55.87 -14.33 31.76
N GLU A 356 -56.00 -14.22 30.43
CA GLU A 356 -54.92 -13.70 29.57
C GLU A 356 -54.99 -12.17 29.47
N GLU A 357 -53.81 -11.51 29.61
CA GLU A 357 -53.69 -10.07 29.44
C GLU A 357 -53.65 -9.73 27.93
N GLN A 358 -54.56 -8.87 27.51
CA GLN A 358 -54.57 -8.35 26.13
C GLN A 358 -54.23 -6.86 26.15
N HIS A 359 -53.11 -6.54 25.51
CA HIS A 359 -52.60 -5.18 25.39
C HIS A 359 -53.10 -4.53 24.12
N ASP A 360 -53.57 -3.29 24.21
CA ASP A 360 -54.03 -2.50 23.05
C ASP A 360 -52.88 -2.04 22.19
N VAL A 361 -51.74 -1.66 22.81
CA VAL A 361 -50.51 -1.25 22.11
C VAL A 361 -49.30 -1.89 22.78
N VAL A 362 -48.52 -2.61 22.04
CA VAL A 362 -47.25 -3.21 22.47
C VAL A 362 -46.12 -2.57 21.72
N ILE A 363 -45.15 -2.01 22.46
CA ILE A 363 -43.95 -1.39 21.89
C ILE A 363 -42.76 -2.26 22.25
N ASN A 364 -42.30 -3.03 21.30
CA ASN A 364 -41.11 -3.84 21.45
C ASN A 364 -39.90 -3.06 20.97
N LYS A 365 -38.97 -2.83 21.90
CA LYS A 365 -37.67 -2.29 21.52
C LYS A 365 -36.89 -3.39 20.80
N ILE A 366 -36.59 -3.18 19.53
CA ILE A 366 -35.70 -4.06 18.82
C ILE A 366 -34.29 -3.73 19.30
N GLU A 367 -33.69 -4.64 20.05
CA GLU A 367 -32.27 -4.57 20.35
C GLU A 367 -31.52 -4.74 19.02
N THR A 368 -31.05 -3.65 18.47
CA THR A 368 -30.04 -3.73 17.43
C THR A 368 -28.83 -4.34 18.07
N ASP A 369 -28.41 -5.50 17.57
CA ASP A 369 -27.17 -6.11 17.97
C ASP A 369 -26.11 -5.05 18.11
N LYS A 370 -25.47 -4.99 19.29
CA LYS A 370 -24.39 -4.06 19.63
C LYS A 370 -23.12 -4.30 18.79
N GLU A 371 -23.31 -4.69 17.56
CA GLU A 371 -22.26 -5.30 16.76
C GLU A 371 -21.70 -4.40 15.70
N GLY A 372 -20.75 -3.65 16.14
CA GLY A 372 -19.48 -3.50 15.45
C GLY A 372 -18.44 -4.52 15.92
N GLY A 373 -18.80 -5.61 16.67
CA GLY A 373 -17.85 -6.42 17.43
C GLY A 373 -16.84 -7.15 16.55
N ASP A 374 -17.29 -7.97 15.66
CA ASP A 374 -16.42 -8.84 14.88
C ASP A 374 -15.60 -8.05 13.83
N TRP A 375 -16.22 -7.10 13.15
CA TRP A 375 -15.49 -6.29 12.14
C TRP A 375 -14.45 -5.35 12.75
N ALA A 376 -14.56 -4.96 14.02
CA ALA A 376 -13.56 -4.14 14.68
C ALA A 376 -12.26 -4.93 14.90
N THR A 377 -12.36 -6.22 15.17
CA THR A 377 -11.21 -7.10 15.30
C THR A 377 -10.59 -7.37 13.92
N ASP A 378 -11.37 -7.70 12.92
CA ASP A 378 -10.93 -8.02 11.58
C ASP A 378 -10.22 -6.82 10.91
N ILE A 379 -10.74 -5.59 11.09
CA ILE A 379 -10.08 -4.40 10.54
C ILE A 379 -8.74 -4.14 11.21
N VAL A 380 -8.62 -4.37 12.52
CA VAL A 380 -7.34 -4.23 13.25
C VAL A 380 -6.34 -5.26 12.76
N GLU A 381 -6.77 -6.50 12.54
CA GLU A 381 -5.92 -7.55 12.00
C GLU A 381 -5.46 -7.23 10.58
N ALA A 382 -6.37 -6.79 9.72
CA ALA A 382 -6.04 -6.38 8.36
C ALA A 382 -5.02 -5.24 8.33
N ILE A 383 -5.20 -4.19 9.14
CA ILE A 383 -4.27 -3.06 9.24
C ILE A 383 -2.90 -3.54 9.76
N ASN A 384 -2.86 -4.42 10.76
CA ASN A 384 -1.60 -4.95 11.28
C ASN A 384 -0.85 -5.78 10.22
N MET A 385 -1.56 -6.60 9.44
CA MET A 385 -0.96 -7.34 8.33
C MET A 385 -0.47 -6.43 7.20
N MET A 386 -1.16 -5.33 6.94
CA MET A 386 -0.71 -4.29 6.01
C MET A 386 0.56 -3.61 6.52
N CYS A 387 0.59 -3.17 7.76
CA CYS A 387 1.78 -2.59 8.39
C CYS A 387 2.97 -3.57 8.36
N PHE A 388 2.73 -4.84 8.69
CA PHE A 388 3.76 -5.90 8.63
C PHE A 388 4.34 -6.05 7.22
N THR A 389 3.48 -6.11 6.20
CA THR A 389 3.91 -6.24 4.80
C THR A 389 4.66 -4.98 4.33
N MET A 390 4.23 -3.81 4.78
CA MET A 390 4.92 -2.54 4.53
C MET A 390 6.20 -2.37 5.35
N ARG A 391 6.54 -3.32 6.24
CA ARG A 391 7.69 -3.27 7.14
C ARG A 391 7.69 -2.07 8.08
N VAL A 392 6.52 -1.64 8.47
CA VAL A 392 6.31 -0.52 9.40
C VAL A 392 5.67 -1.05 10.67
N HIS A 393 6.22 -0.70 11.82
CA HIS A 393 5.57 -1.01 13.08
C HIS A 393 4.47 0.02 13.35
N SER A 394 3.25 -0.44 13.65
CA SER A 394 2.07 0.42 13.85
C SER A 394 2.31 1.55 14.87
N ASN A 395 3.13 1.31 15.90
CA ASN A 395 3.50 2.33 16.91
C ASN A 395 4.28 3.53 16.35
N LEU A 396 4.86 3.43 15.16
CA LEU A 396 5.62 4.50 14.53
C LEU A 396 4.74 5.43 13.68
N VAL A 397 3.63 4.92 13.16
CA VAL A 397 2.73 5.67 12.26
C VAL A 397 1.42 6.11 12.94
N GLY A 398 1.22 5.75 14.20
CA GLY A 398 0.02 6.13 14.95
C GLY A 398 -0.70 4.96 15.59
N SER A 399 -1.86 5.22 16.19
CA SER A 399 -2.70 4.18 16.79
C SER A 399 -3.50 3.45 15.73
N VAL A 400 -3.49 2.12 15.74
CA VAL A 400 -4.41 1.32 14.93
C VAL A 400 -5.84 1.58 15.42
N PRO A 401 -6.80 1.94 14.55
CA PRO A 401 -8.19 2.13 14.93
C PRO A 401 -8.74 0.88 15.65
N GLY A 402 -9.39 1.05 16.79
CA GLY A 402 -10.09 -0.03 17.51
C GLY A 402 -9.38 -0.61 18.74
N LYS A 403 -8.08 -0.42 18.91
CA LYS A 403 -7.35 -0.75 20.15
C LYS A 403 -6.35 0.34 20.51
N SER A 404 -6.60 1.08 21.58
CA SER A 404 -5.70 2.10 22.13
C SER A 404 -4.51 1.53 22.90
N GLN A 405 -4.07 0.34 22.62
CA GLN A 405 -3.13 -0.38 23.46
C GLN A 405 -1.89 -0.82 22.70
N THR A 406 -1.17 0.15 22.26
CA THR A 406 0.24 -0.06 22.00
C THR A 406 1.02 0.45 23.19
N ASN A 407 1.96 -0.32 23.69
CA ASN A 407 2.89 0.13 24.71
C ASN A 407 3.52 1.45 24.24
N ASN A 408 3.13 2.54 24.87
CA ASN A 408 3.61 3.87 24.52
C ASN A 408 4.93 4.22 25.22
N SER A 409 5.74 3.22 25.57
CA SER A 409 7.05 3.45 26.13
C SER A 409 7.91 4.25 25.15
N GLY A 410 8.43 5.39 25.59
CA GLY A 410 9.34 6.20 24.77
C GLY A 410 10.61 5.43 24.38
N SER A 411 11.08 4.51 25.21
CA SER A 411 12.23 3.66 24.93
C SER A 411 11.96 2.67 23.78
N ASP A 412 10.77 2.09 23.71
CA ASP A 412 10.41 1.16 22.64
C ASP A 412 10.27 1.88 21.30
N LYS A 413 9.66 3.06 21.29
CA LYS A 413 9.55 3.88 20.07
C LYS A 413 10.93 4.27 19.54
N ARG A 414 11.86 4.64 20.42
CA ARG A 414 13.26 4.93 20.03
C ARG A 414 13.94 3.72 19.42
N LYS A 415 13.83 2.54 20.04
CA LYS A 415 14.41 1.30 19.50
C LYS A 415 13.83 0.97 18.14
N LEU A 416 12.50 1.03 17.98
CA LEU A 416 11.83 0.77 16.71
C LEU A 416 12.28 1.76 15.61
N TYR A 417 12.40 3.04 15.93
CA TYR A 417 12.88 4.04 14.99
C TYR A 417 14.34 3.82 14.61
N THR A 418 15.21 3.49 15.57
CA THR A 418 16.61 3.17 15.31
C THR A 418 16.74 1.93 14.40
N ILE A 419 15.93 0.90 14.62
CA ILE A 419 15.88 -0.28 13.75
C ILE A 419 15.42 0.12 12.34
N ALA A 420 14.36 0.93 12.24
CA ALA A 420 13.84 1.39 10.95
C ALA A 420 14.90 2.17 10.16
N GLN A 421 15.69 3.03 10.81
CA GLN A 421 16.81 3.74 10.18
C GLN A 421 17.93 2.78 9.76
N ALA A 422 18.33 1.85 10.64
CA ALA A 422 19.42 0.91 10.34
C ALA A 422 19.11 0.05 9.10
N LEU A 423 17.83 -0.30 8.90
CA LEU A 423 17.37 -1.05 7.74
C LEU A 423 17.40 -0.24 6.43
N GLN A 424 17.66 1.09 6.48
CA GLN A 424 17.81 1.90 5.27
C GLN A 424 19.22 1.79 4.66
N LYS A 425 20.21 1.30 5.40
CA LYS A 425 21.60 1.25 4.93
C LYS A 425 21.79 0.60 3.55
N PRO A 426 21.19 -0.56 3.23
CA PRO A 426 21.29 -1.16 1.89
C PRO A 426 20.71 -0.25 0.79
N TYR A 427 19.65 0.48 1.10
CA TYR A 427 19.01 1.40 0.16
C TYR A 427 19.88 2.63 -0.06
N HIS A 428 20.45 3.21 1.00
CA HIS A 428 21.40 4.31 0.89
C HIS A 428 22.62 3.92 0.04
N ASP A 429 23.13 2.69 0.18
CA ASP A 429 24.26 2.23 -0.64
C ASP A 429 23.94 2.21 -2.14
N LEU A 430 22.70 1.89 -2.52
CA LEU A 430 22.23 1.95 -3.91
C LEU A 430 22.03 3.40 -4.36
N LEU A 431 21.38 4.23 -3.56
CA LEU A 431 21.09 5.62 -3.87
C LEU A 431 22.37 6.46 -3.98
N PHE A 432 23.34 6.21 -3.11
CA PHE A 432 24.62 6.93 -3.12
C PHE A 432 25.54 6.55 -4.30
N SER A 433 25.20 5.55 -5.08
CA SER A 433 26.03 5.15 -6.24
C SER A 433 26.23 6.28 -7.24
N VAL A 434 25.19 7.05 -7.54
CA VAL A 434 25.27 8.22 -8.44
C VAL A 434 26.09 9.34 -7.82
N HIS A 435 25.97 9.56 -6.50
CA HIS A 435 26.72 10.60 -5.80
C HIS A 435 28.22 10.26 -5.71
N ARG A 436 28.56 8.99 -5.49
CA ARG A 436 29.97 8.51 -5.58
C ARG A 436 30.54 8.71 -6.99
N LEU A 437 29.73 8.50 -8.03
CA LEU A 437 30.14 8.78 -9.42
C LEU A 437 30.42 10.26 -9.61
N ILE A 438 29.54 11.16 -9.13
CA ILE A 438 29.72 12.62 -9.21
C ILE A 438 30.98 13.06 -8.51
N ILE A 439 31.17 12.63 -7.28
CA ILE A 439 32.35 12.96 -6.46
C ILE A 439 33.64 12.53 -7.17
N ARG A 440 33.67 11.31 -7.66
CA ARG A 440 34.84 10.77 -8.39
C ARG A 440 35.10 11.51 -9.71
N PHE A 441 34.04 11.80 -10.47
CA PHE A 441 34.18 12.46 -11.78
C PHE A 441 34.63 13.91 -11.63
N ASN A 442 34.08 14.62 -10.65
CA ASN A 442 34.47 16.00 -10.32
C ASN A 442 35.82 16.10 -9.59
N LYS A 443 36.47 14.95 -9.32
CA LYS A 443 37.75 14.89 -8.60
C LYS A 443 37.72 15.50 -7.19
N TRP A 444 36.59 15.44 -6.53
CA TRP A 444 36.45 15.90 -5.15
C TRP A 444 37.09 14.89 -4.20
N THR A 445 38.33 15.18 -3.81
CA THR A 445 39.09 14.32 -2.88
C THR A 445 38.57 14.49 -1.46
N ALA A 446 38.58 13.38 -0.70
CA ALA A 446 38.15 13.34 0.71
C ALA A 446 36.67 13.74 0.94
N VAL A 447 35.82 13.62 -0.09
CA VAL A 447 34.36 13.83 0.04
C VAL A 447 33.64 12.49 -0.01
N LYS A 448 32.62 12.34 0.84
CA LYS A 448 31.77 11.14 0.89
C LYS A 448 30.28 11.53 0.99
N PRO A 449 29.38 10.87 0.26
CA PRO A 449 27.95 11.05 0.47
C PRO A 449 27.55 10.32 1.75
N ASP A 450 26.77 10.96 2.59
CA ASP A 450 26.25 10.41 3.84
C ASP A 450 24.80 10.85 4.08
N CYS A 451 24.11 10.07 4.91
CA CYS A 451 22.82 10.41 5.48
C CYS A 451 22.91 10.18 6.98
N PRO A 452 23.17 11.24 7.76
CA PRO A 452 23.40 11.10 9.19
C PRO A 452 22.20 10.52 9.92
N PHE A 453 22.46 9.64 10.89
CA PHE A 453 21.42 9.07 11.73
C PHE A 453 20.79 10.15 12.62
N ILE A 454 19.47 10.12 12.75
CA ILE A 454 18.75 10.92 13.73
C ILE A 454 18.68 10.12 15.04
N GLN A 455 19.32 10.64 16.07
CA GLN A 455 19.21 10.05 17.40
C GLN A 455 18.09 10.73 18.20
N LEU A 456 17.09 9.94 18.59
CA LEU A 456 16.03 10.40 19.48
C LEU A 456 16.52 10.28 20.93
N THR A 457 16.64 11.41 21.61
CA THR A 457 17.02 11.49 23.03
C THR A 457 15.80 11.79 23.91
N THR A 458 15.86 11.49 25.20
CA THR A 458 14.89 11.94 26.19
C THR A 458 15.29 13.30 26.76
N LEU A 459 14.31 14.00 27.34
CA LEU A 459 14.57 15.25 28.06
C LEU A 459 15.48 15.04 29.28
N ASP A 460 15.54 13.82 29.82
CA ASP A 460 16.45 13.49 30.92
C ASP A 460 17.92 13.49 30.49
N GLU A 461 18.17 13.06 29.23
CA GLU A 461 19.53 13.05 28.65
C GLU A 461 19.86 14.38 27.95
N ASN A 462 18.85 15.08 27.42
CA ASN A 462 18.98 16.31 26.68
C ASN A 462 17.98 17.36 27.21
N LYS A 463 18.32 18.01 28.30
CA LYS A 463 17.44 18.99 28.96
C LYS A 463 17.08 20.18 28.09
N ASP A 464 17.91 20.53 27.12
CA ASP A 464 17.68 21.63 26.20
C ASP A 464 16.89 21.25 24.94
N ALA A 465 16.46 20.02 24.83
CA ALA A 465 15.78 19.46 23.65
C ALA A 465 16.50 19.73 22.30
N LYS A 466 17.82 19.94 22.34
CA LYS A 466 18.62 20.16 21.14
C LYS A 466 18.73 18.87 20.34
N GLN A 467 18.62 18.97 19.04
CA GLN A 467 18.90 17.85 18.15
C GLN A 467 20.37 17.44 18.28
N VAL A 468 20.61 16.22 18.76
CA VAL A 468 21.98 15.69 18.83
C VAL A 468 22.34 15.17 17.43
N SER A 469 23.07 15.96 16.67
CA SER A 469 23.74 15.46 15.47
C SER A 469 25.00 14.71 15.90
N PHE A 470 25.23 13.53 15.32
CA PHE A 470 26.50 12.82 15.46
C PHE A 470 27.58 13.45 14.58
N ASN A 471 27.90 14.71 14.84
CA ASN A 471 29.23 15.17 14.49
C ASN A 471 30.12 14.70 15.63
N LYS A 472 31.13 13.88 15.33
CA LYS A 472 32.22 13.60 16.21
C LYS A 472 32.85 14.94 16.64
N SER A 473 32.29 15.59 17.67
CA SER A 473 33.09 16.54 18.42
C SER A 473 34.24 15.72 19.00
N LYS A 474 35.44 16.07 18.62
CA LYS A 474 36.64 15.69 19.34
C LYS A 474 36.45 16.18 20.77
N ASP A 475 35.95 15.33 21.64
CA ASP A 475 36.22 15.47 23.06
C ASP A 475 37.70 15.22 23.22
N ASN A 476 38.45 16.32 23.13
CA ASN A 476 39.76 16.39 23.74
C ASN A 476 39.51 16.24 25.24
N GLY A 477 39.74 15.06 25.74
CA GLY A 477 39.84 14.82 27.16
C GLY A 477 40.85 15.78 27.77
N ASN A 478 40.33 16.70 28.56
CA ASN A 478 41.03 17.25 29.71
C ASN A 478 40.17 16.89 30.92
N ALA A 479 40.43 15.67 31.41
CA ALA A 479 40.24 15.37 32.80
C ALA A 479 41.36 16.09 33.53
N ASP A 480 41.08 17.22 34.15
CA ASP A 480 41.88 17.74 35.23
C ASP A 480 40.98 18.37 36.29
N LYS A 481 41.09 17.69 37.47
CA LYS A 481 40.76 18.07 38.84
C LYS A 481 39.31 18.10 39.26
#